data_d629c0f2b534f8e7a33e4726fe6554bc
#
_entry.id   d629c0f2b534f8e7a33e4726fe6554bc
#
_cell.length_a   1.000
_cell.length_b   1.000
_cell.length_c   1.000
_cell.angle_alpha   90.00
_cell.angle_beta   90.00
_cell.angle_gamma   90.00
#
_symmetry.space_group_name_H-M   'P 1'
#
loop_
_entity.id
_entity.type
_entity.pdbx_description
1 polymer ?
#
loop_
_entity_poly.entity_id
_entity_poly.type
_entity_poly.pdbx_seq_one_letter_code
_entity_poly.pdbx_strand_id
1 'polypeptide(L)'
;MDKGFMWFALNNTSTDYVELSKRLAESIKKHNEHNSICLVTNQEVDDDLFDHVRVLKKDASVNEEWKLSNEYKAFRLTPFTHTIKLEADMLFTQNTDWWWNQLCQHDQVFSYNCRNYRDGVVENSFYRKLFARNQLPDVY
;
A
#
# COMPACT_ATOMS: atom_id res chain seq x y z
N MET A 1 -0.92 19.94 4.25
CA MET A 1 -1.52 18.65 4.66
C MET A 1 -0.43 17.61 4.49
N ASP A 2 -0.12 16.90 5.56
CA ASP A 2 0.89 15.85 5.56
C ASP A 2 0.26 14.56 5.00
N LYS A 3 0.63 14.22 3.77
CA LYS A 3 0.04 13.13 2.99
C LYS A 3 1.10 12.38 2.20
N GLY A 4 0.90 11.09 2.00
CA GLY A 4 1.84 10.29 1.23
C GLY A 4 1.37 8.88 0.93
N PHE A 5 2.13 8.23 0.06
CA PHE A 5 1.97 6.82 -0.29
C PHE A 5 2.84 5.95 0.61
N MET A 6 2.31 4.81 1.00
CA MET A 6 3.06 3.84 1.80
C MET A 6 2.78 2.42 1.32
N TRP A 7 3.79 1.57 1.38
CA TRP A 7 3.63 0.13 1.12
C TRP A 7 4.67 -0.71 1.85
N PHE A 8 4.41 -2.00 1.91
CA PHE A 8 5.33 -2.99 2.45
C PHE A 8 6.09 -3.67 1.32
N ALA A 9 7.38 -3.83 1.48
CA ALA A 9 8.25 -4.57 0.58
C ALA A 9 9.13 -5.52 1.37
N LEU A 10 8.63 -6.72 1.59
CA LEU A 10 9.31 -7.78 2.30
C LEU A 10 9.70 -8.87 1.31
N ASN A 11 10.98 -9.00 1.04
CA ASN A 11 11.49 -9.99 0.10
C ASN A 11 11.18 -11.40 0.56
N ASN A 12 10.81 -12.26 -0.38
CA ASN A 12 10.71 -13.69 -0.19
C ASN A 12 11.78 -14.42 -1.01
N THR A 13 11.72 -15.75 -1.06
CA THR A 13 12.73 -16.56 -1.75
C THR A 13 12.72 -16.40 -3.28
N SER A 14 11.62 -15.95 -3.86
CA SER A 14 11.41 -15.88 -5.31
C SER A 14 11.33 -14.46 -5.86
N THR A 15 11.02 -13.46 -5.01
CA THR A 15 10.71 -12.10 -5.47
C THR A 15 11.41 -11.06 -4.61
N ASP A 16 12.09 -10.14 -5.28
CA ASP A 16 12.65 -8.93 -4.69
C ASP A 16 11.62 -7.80 -4.74
N TYR A 17 10.82 -7.70 -3.68
CA TYR A 17 9.81 -6.65 -3.55
C TYR A 17 10.41 -5.26 -3.34
N VAL A 18 11.64 -5.16 -2.83
CA VAL A 18 12.33 -3.87 -2.70
C VAL A 18 12.69 -3.33 -4.08
N GLU A 19 13.15 -4.18 -4.99
CA GLU A 19 13.43 -3.76 -6.38
C GLU A 19 12.13 -3.38 -7.11
N LEU A 20 11.05 -4.14 -6.94
CA LEU A 20 9.73 -3.75 -7.46
C LEU A 20 9.27 -2.39 -6.90
N SER A 21 9.51 -2.14 -5.62
CA SER A 21 9.18 -0.89 -4.96
C SER A 21 9.90 0.33 -5.55
N LYS A 22 11.12 0.18 -6.02
CA LYS A 22 11.84 1.25 -6.73
C LYS A 22 11.12 1.64 -8.01
N ARG A 23 10.64 0.68 -8.77
CA ARG A 23 9.85 0.91 -9.99
C ARG A 23 8.54 1.64 -9.70
N LEU A 24 7.86 1.24 -8.62
CA LEU A 24 6.66 1.95 -8.15
C LEU A 24 7.01 3.39 -7.76
N ALA A 25 8.06 3.59 -6.96
CA ALA A 25 8.50 4.92 -6.52
C ALA A 25 8.87 5.83 -7.70
N GLU A 26 9.62 5.32 -8.69
CA GLU A 26 9.93 6.04 -9.94
C GLU A 26 8.67 6.47 -10.68
N SER A 27 7.67 5.58 -10.77
CA SER A 27 6.40 5.91 -11.43
C SER A 27 5.59 6.98 -10.67
N ILE A 28 5.64 6.96 -9.34
CA ILE A 28 5.03 8.01 -8.50
C ILE A 28 5.76 9.34 -8.72
N LYS A 29 7.08 9.37 -8.60
CA LYS A 29 7.86 10.61 -8.81
C LYS A 29 7.65 11.19 -10.21
N LYS A 30 7.45 10.36 -11.22
CA LYS A 30 7.15 10.80 -12.59
C LYS A 30 5.78 11.46 -12.75
N HIS A 31 4.75 10.94 -12.10
CA HIS A 31 3.35 11.33 -12.32
C HIS A 31 2.75 12.14 -11.16
N ASN A 32 3.31 12.03 -9.96
CA ASN A 32 2.82 12.60 -8.71
C ASN A 32 3.99 13.13 -7.86
N GLU A 33 4.88 13.90 -8.45
CA GLU A 33 6.19 14.31 -7.91
C GLU A 33 6.15 14.94 -6.51
N HIS A 34 5.03 15.59 -6.16
CA HIS A 34 4.88 16.28 -4.87
C HIS A 34 4.39 15.38 -3.73
N ASN A 35 4.22 14.09 -3.98
CA ASN A 35 3.77 13.16 -2.96
C ASN A 35 4.96 12.46 -2.31
N SER A 36 4.97 12.45 -0.98
CA SER A 36 5.98 11.73 -0.21
C SER A 36 5.73 10.23 -0.23
N ILE A 37 6.81 9.47 -0.12
CA ILE A 37 6.81 8.01 -0.18
C ILE A 37 7.43 7.43 1.08
N CYS A 38 6.73 6.47 1.69
CA CYS A 38 7.22 5.67 2.81
C CYS A 38 7.31 4.19 2.43
N LEU A 39 8.51 3.65 2.45
CA LEU A 39 8.76 2.22 2.30
C LEU A 39 8.81 1.55 3.68
N VAL A 40 8.08 0.45 3.86
CA VAL A 40 8.19 -0.44 5.02
C VAL A 40 8.84 -1.75 4.58
N THR A 41 9.95 -2.12 5.19
CA THR A 41 10.73 -3.29 4.80
C THR A 41 11.37 -3.96 6.01
N ASN A 42 11.98 -5.12 5.83
CA ASN A 42 12.73 -5.85 6.86
C ASN A 42 14.25 -5.78 6.66
N GLN A 43 14.71 -4.90 5.79
CA GLN A 43 16.14 -4.69 5.51
C GLN A 43 16.47 -3.20 5.39
N GLU A 44 17.72 -2.83 5.53
CA GLU A 44 18.17 -1.46 5.29
C GLU A 44 18.08 -1.14 3.79
N VAL A 45 17.50 0.01 3.48
CA VAL A 45 17.43 0.56 2.12
C VAL A 45 17.83 2.02 2.18
N ASP A 46 18.88 2.37 1.46
CA ASP A 46 19.39 3.72 1.29
C ASP A 46 19.19 4.12 -0.18
N ASP A 47 18.07 4.77 -0.47
CA ASP A 47 17.69 5.15 -1.83
C ASP A 47 16.83 6.42 -1.78
N ASP A 48 17.26 7.46 -2.49
CA ASP A 48 16.61 8.79 -2.54
C ASP A 48 15.19 8.78 -3.12
N LEU A 49 14.76 7.66 -3.69
CA LEU A 49 13.37 7.48 -4.13
C LEU A 49 12.37 7.49 -2.97
N PHE A 50 12.83 7.13 -1.76
CA PHE A 50 11.98 7.02 -0.59
C PHE A 50 12.23 8.17 0.39
N ASP A 51 11.21 8.98 0.65
CA ASP A 51 11.31 10.05 1.64
C ASP A 51 11.40 9.49 3.08
N HIS A 52 10.85 8.31 3.30
CA HIS A 52 10.91 7.59 4.56
C HIS A 52 11.13 6.09 4.32
N VAL A 53 12.02 5.49 5.11
CA VAL A 53 12.18 4.04 5.20
C VAL A 53 11.92 3.61 6.64
N ARG A 54 11.04 2.63 6.83
CA ARG A 54 10.71 2.02 8.13
C ARG A 54 11.14 0.57 8.13
N VAL A 55 12.17 0.27 8.90
CA VAL A 55 12.64 -1.12 9.04
C VAL A 55 11.86 -1.81 10.16
N LEU A 56 11.25 -2.95 9.86
CA LEU A 56 10.50 -3.75 10.81
C LEU A 56 11.44 -4.37 11.84
N LYS A 57 11.27 -3.99 13.11
CA LYS A 57 12.01 -4.61 14.24
C LYS A 57 11.59 -6.06 14.48
N LYS A 58 10.34 -6.41 14.16
CA LYS A 58 9.79 -7.77 14.26
C LYS A 58 8.97 -8.03 13.01
N ASP A 59 9.45 -8.94 12.20
CA ASP A 59 8.75 -9.43 11.01
C ASP A 59 7.87 -10.63 11.42
N ALA A 60 6.54 -10.43 11.43
CA ALA A 60 5.59 -11.49 11.72
C ALA A 60 5.45 -12.51 10.58
N SER A 61 6.01 -12.20 9.40
CA SER A 61 5.89 -12.99 8.18
C SER A 61 7.16 -13.79 7.83
N VAL A 62 8.07 -13.99 8.76
CA VAL A 62 9.38 -14.65 8.49
C VAL A 62 9.22 -15.98 7.77
N ASN A 63 8.23 -16.79 8.16
CA ASN A 63 8.00 -18.12 7.61
C ASN A 63 6.87 -18.15 6.56
N GLU A 64 6.41 -16.99 6.09
CA GLU A 64 5.33 -16.89 5.12
C GLU A 64 5.90 -16.63 3.72
N GLU A 65 5.36 -17.29 2.72
CA GLU A 65 5.63 -16.97 1.32
C GLU A 65 4.97 -15.63 0.93
N TRP A 66 3.71 -15.45 1.35
CA TRP A 66 2.97 -14.21 1.18
C TRP A 66 3.15 -13.32 2.41
N LYS A 67 4.03 -12.37 2.34
CA LYS A 67 4.46 -11.50 3.46
C LYS A 67 3.39 -10.54 3.98
N LEU A 68 2.15 -11.00 4.21
CA LEU A 68 1.01 -10.17 4.56
C LEU A 68 0.78 -9.94 6.05
N SER A 69 1.37 -10.77 6.93
CA SER A 69 1.12 -10.73 8.39
C SER A 69 1.56 -9.44 9.08
N ASN A 70 2.24 -8.52 8.38
CA ASN A 70 2.62 -7.22 8.92
C ASN A 70 1.68 -6.07 8.53
N GLU A 71 0.74 -6.28 7.61
CA GLU A 71 -0.09 -5.24 7.00
C GLU A 71 -0.89 -4.42 8.03
N TYR A 72 -1.35 -5.04 9.12
CA TYR A 72 -2.07 -4.35 10.20
C TYR A 72 -1.24 -3.29 10.91
N LYS A 73 0.08 -3.33 10.78
CA LYS A 73 0.99 -2.34 11.39
C LYS A 73 1.01 -1.00 10.64
N ALA A 74 0.37 -0.92 9.47
CA ALA A 74 0.36 0.26 8.62
C ALA A 74 0.02 1.54 9.40
N PHE A 75 -1.03 1.53 10.22
CA PHE A 75 -1.45 2.67 11.03
C PHE A 75 -0.39 3.19 12.00
N ARG A 76 0.53 2.34 12.46
CA ARG A 76 1.58 2.71 13.40
C ARG A 76 2.89 3.08 12.71
N LEU A 77 3.08 2.62 11.48
CA LEU A 77 4.33 2.79 10.74
C LEU A 77 4.29 3.97 9.79
N THR A 78 3.09 4.39 9.38
CA THR A 78 2.95 5.56 8.52
C THR A 78 3.49 6.83 9.20
N PRO A 79 4.31 7.63 8.49
CA PRO A 79 4.72 8.94 8.97
C PRO A 79 3.72 10.05 8.61
N PHE A 80 2.65 9.73 7.88
CA PHE A 80 1.72 10.71 7.33
C PHE A 80 0.38 10.75 8.08
N THR A 81 -0.23 11.92 8.13
CA THR A 81 -1.60 12.09 8.63
C THR A 81 -2.62 11.46 7.69
N HIS A 82 -2.39 11.56 6.38
CA HIS A 82 -3.22 10.94 5.35
C HIS A 82 -2.36 9.98 4.52
N THR A 83 -2.72 8.72 4.51
CA THR A 83 -1.93 7.67 3.87
C THR A 83 -2.76 6.91 2.85
N ILE A 84 -2.26 6.80 1.63
CA ILE A 84 -2.75 5.82 0.67
C ILE A 84 -1.80 4.62 0.73
N LYS A 85 -2.31 3.49 1.21
CA LYS A 85 -1.57 2.23 1.20
C LYS A 85 -1.64 1.60 -0.18
N LEU A 86 -0.48 1.26 -0.73
CA LEU A 86 -0.30 0.60 -2.03
C LEU A 86 0.30 -0.81 -1.84
N GLU A 87 0.37 -1.55 -2.94
CA GLU A 87 1.13 -2.79 -3.04
C GLU A 87 2.42 -2.56 -3.86
N ALA A 88 3.49 -3.28 -3.53
CA ALA A 88 4.82 -3.06 -4.11
C ALA A 88 4.90 -3.32 -5.63
N ASP A 89 3.98 -4.10 -6.17
CA ASP A 89 3.90 -4.51 -7.58
C ASP A 89 2.97 -3.63 -8.44
N MET A 90 2.58 -2.47 -7.92
CA MET A 90 1.78 -1.48 -8.64
C MET A 90 2.65 -0.52 -9.45
N LEU A 91 2.03 0.16 -10.43
CA LEU A 91 2.64 1.25 -11.18
C LEU A 91 1.63 2.38 -11.42
N PHE A 92 2.10 3.63 -11.30
CA PHE A 92 1.33 4.81 -11.68
C PHE A 92 1.55 5.10 -13.17
N THR A 93 0.46 5.25 -13.91
CA THR A 93 0.49 5.56 -15.35
C THR A 93 0.02 6.98 -15.66
N GLN A 94 -0.52 7.67 -14.66
CA GLN A 94 -1.02 9.04 -14.78
C GLN A 94 -1.04 9.74 -13.42
N ASN A 95 -1.26 11.06 -13.42
CA ASN A 95 -1.44 11.83 -12.19
C ASN A 95 -2.72 11.42 -11.46
N THR A 96 -2.61 11.25 -10.15
CA THR A 96 -3.72 10.87 -9.25
C THR A 96 -3.90 11.84 -8.09
N ASP A 97 -3.39 13.07 -8.19
CA ASP A 97 -3.49 14.06 -7.09
C ASP A 97 -4.92 14.36 -6.68
N TRP A 98 -5.87 14.18 -7.60
CA TRP A 98 -7.31 14.32 -7.32
C TRP A 98 -7.84 13.30 -6.29
N TRP A 99 -7.16 12.16 -6.09
CA TRP A 99 -7.54 11.18 -5.07
C TRP A 99 -7.57 11.81 -3.68
N TRP A 100 -6.58 12.67 -3.38
CA TRP A 100 -6.47 13.29 -2.06
C TRP A 100 -7.71 14.14 -1.71
N ASN A 101 -8.27 14.85 -2.68
CA ASN A 101 -9.44 15.69 -2.46
C ASN A 101 -10.69 14.88 -2.08
N GLN A 102 -10.78 13.65 -2.54
CA GLN A 102 -11.89 12.76 -2.24
C GLN A 102 -11.61 11.90 -1.01
N LEU A 103 -10.44 11.26 -0.95
CA LEU A 103 -10.14 10.27 0.08
C LEU A 103 -9.93 10.91 1.47
N CYS A 104 -9.37 12.12 1.54
CA CYS A 104 -9.15 12.82 2.80
C CYS A 104 -10.43 13.34 3.49
N GLN A 105 -11.60 13.14 2.89
CA GLN A 105 -12.89 13.47 3.51
C GLN A 105 -13.40 12.36 4.45
N HIS A 106 -12.72 11.23 4.49
CA HIS A 106 -13.11 10.05 5.24
C HIS A 106 -11.96 9.55 6.10
N ASP A 107 -12.27 9.00 7.25
CA ASP A 107 -11.28 8.41 8.15
C ASP A 107 -10.65 7.14 7.56
N GLN A 108 -11.44 6.36 6.81
CA GLN A 108 -11.00 5.17 6.12
C GLN A 108 -11.75 5.00 4.80
N VAL A 109 -11.04 4.59 3.77
CA VAL A 109 -11.61 4.30 2.44
C VAL A 109 -11.04 2.98 1.94
N PHE A 110 -11.91 2.12 1.43
CA PHE A 110 -11.54 0.87 0.79
C PHE A 110 -12.03 0.84 -0.65
N SER A 111 -11.26 0.22 -1.54
CA SER A 111 -11.68 0.02 -2.91
C SER A 111 -12.83 -0.99 -2.97
N TYR A 112 -13.81 -0.69 -3.82
CA TYR A 112 -14.97 -1.53 -4.06
C TYR A 112 -15.15 -1.77 -5.56
N ASN A 113 -15.73 -2.90 -5.95
CA ASN A 113 -15.92 -3.27 -7.35
C ASN A 113 -14.64 -3.20 -8.20
N CYS A 114 -13.53 -3.69 -7.65
CA CYS A 114 -12.30 -3.78 -8.40
C CYS A 114 -12.48 -4.62 -9.66
N ARG A 115 -11.89 -4.15 -10.75
CA ARG A 115 -11.91 -4.85 -12.04
C ARG A 115 -10.52 -5.37 -12.38
N ASN A 116 -10.45 -6.53 -13.00
CA ASN A 116 -9.21 -7.05 -13.55
C ASN A 116 -8.89 -6.39 -14.92
N TYR A 117 -7.74 -6.71 -15.48
CA TYR A 117 -7.28 -6.16 -16.76
C TYR A 117 -8.18 -6.51 -17.98
N ARG A 118 -9.12 -7.45 -17.81
CA ARG A 118 -10.14 -7.83 -18.82
C ARG A 118 -11.51 -7.20 -18.53
N ASP A 119 -11.55 -6.18 -17.68
CA ASP A 119 -12.78 -5.50 -17.24
C ASP A 119 -13.79 -6.41 -16.49
N GLY A 120 -13.36 -7.61 -16.09
CA GLY A 120 -14.15 -8.51 -15.27
C GLY A 120 -14.15 -8.05 -13.81
N VAL A 121 -15.32 -8.09 -13.16
CA VAL A 121 -15.44 -7.80 -11.72
C VAL A 121 -14.67 -8.85 -10.95
N VAL A 122 -13.73 -8.41 -10.09
CA VAL A 122 -13.07 -9.29 -9.13
C VAL A 122 -14.01 -9.47 -7.96
N GLU A 123 -14.69 -10.64 -7.90
CA GLU A 123 -15.52 -10.98 -6.75
C GLU A 123 -14.64 -11.22 -5.54
N ASN A 124 -14.60 -10.26 -4.65
CA ASN A 124 -13.91 -10.40 -3.38
C ASN A 124 -14.82 -11.07 -2.33
N SER A 125 -15.25 -12.29 -2.67
CA SER A 125 -16.19 -13.07 -1.84
C SER A 125 -15.63 -13.35 -0.44
N PHE A 126 -14.30 -13.37 -0.29
CA PHE A 126 -13.66 -13.62 1.00
C PHE A 126 -13.84 -12.42 1.95
N TYR A 127 -13.51 -11.21 1.51
CA TYR A 127 -13.66 -10.02 2.35
C TYR A 127 -15.12 -9.74 2.67
N ARG A 128 -16.00 -9.87 1.69
CA ARG A 128 -17.43 -9.69 1.91
C ARG A 128 -18.00 -10.67 2.95
N LYS A 129 -17.59 -11.93 2.91
CA LYS A 129 -17.99 -12.92 3.92
C LYS A 129 -17.38 -12.64 5.28
N LEU A 130 -16.15 -12.18 5.34
CA LEU A 130 -15.47 -11.84 6.59
C LEU A 130 -16.13 -10.63 7.26
N PHE A 131 -16.39 -9.57 6.52
CA PHE A 131 -17.07 -8.38 7.03
C PHE A 131 -18.50 -8.68 7.47
N ALA A 132 -19.28 -9.43 6.70
CA ALA A 132 -20.63 -9.84 7.07
C ALA A 132 -20.64 -10.67 8.36
N ARG A 133 -19.68 -11.57 8.54
CA ARG A 133 -19.57 -12.39 9.77
C ARG A 133 -19.24 -11.56 11.01
N ASN A 134 -18.44 -10.51 10.87
CA ASN A 134 -18.00 -9.69 11.99
C ASN A 134 -18.95 -8.53 12.29
N GLN A 135 -20.11 -8.46 11.63
CA GLN A 135 -21.11 -7.40 11.81
C GLN A 135 -20.52 -5.98 11.68
N LEU A 136 -19.45 -5.84 10.91
CA LEU A 136 -18.96 -4.52 10.59
C LEU A 136 -19.99 -3.83 9.69
N PRO A 137 -20.30 -2.54 9.94
CA PRO A 137 -21.20 -1.81 9.06
C PRO A 137 -20.65 -1.85 7.64
N ASP A 138 -21.55 -1.94 6.66
CA ASP A 138 -21.18 -1.81 5.26
C ASP A 138 -20.45 -0.48 5.08
N VAL A 139 -19.13 -0.56 4.97
CA VAL A 139 -18.29 0.60 4.65
C VAL A 139 -18.33 0.72 3.14
N TYR A 140 -19.11 1.67 2.66
CA TYR A 140 -19.25 2.01 1.25
C TYR A 140 -18.13 2.93 0.79
#